data_962f20180e587e1577f44c19cb2f05e3
#
_entry.id   962f20180e587e1577f44c19cb2f05e3
#
_cell.length_a   1.000
_cell.length_b   1.000
_cell.length_c   1.000
_cell.angle_alpha   90.00
_cell.angle_beta   90.00
_cell.angle_gamma   90.00
#
_symmetry.space_group_name_H-M   'P 1'
#
loop_
_entity.id
_entity.type
_entity.pdbx_description
1 polymer ?
#
loop_
_entity_poly.entity_id
_entity_poly.type
_entity_poly.pdbx_seq_one_letter_code
_entity_poly.pdbx_strand_id
1 'polypeptide(L)'
;MTLPWLNRERHENEAKQADAATELSQSELEARTSAVFLEIRQAQIAVLSAQKRVRLYRDTLLPQAEASFKASAAEYQNNRAEFMSLIDTQNLLLEIQAAYYRASADTDAEIAELERAIGAPIADSTRQDPGRASK
;
A
#
# COMPACT_ATOMS: atom_id res chain seq x y z
N MET A 1 -64.85 -18.99 -18.42
CA MET A 1 -64.68 -17.80 -19.29
C MET A 1 -63.60 -16.95 -18.72
N THR A 2 -62.41 -17.08 -19.26
CA THR A 2 -61.23 -16.22 -18.89
C THR A 2 -61.30 -14.95 -19.72
N LEU A 3 -61.45 -13.83 -19.04
CA LEU A 3 -61.57 -12.50 -19.64
C LEU A 3 -60.20 -12.05 -20.18
N PRO A 4 -60.01 -11.83 -21.48
CA PRO A 4 -58.69 -11.57 -22.08
C PRO A 4 -58.07 -10.23 -21.67
N TRP A 5 -58.82 -9.31 -21.10
CA TRP A 5 -58.31 -8.00 -20.66
C TRP A 5 -57.66 -8.03 -19.27
N LEU A 6 -57.96 -9.00 -18.42
CA LEU A 6 -57.31 -9.20 -17.12
C LEU A 6 -55.88 -9.74 -17.26
N ASN A 7 -55.58 -10.39 -18.35
CA ASN A 7 -54.21 -10.90 -18.60
C ASN A 7 -53.24 -9.82 -19.10
N ARG A 8 -53.76 -8.75 -19.70
CA ARG A 8 -52.93 -7.69 -20.28
C ARG A 8 -52.26 -6.85 -19.18
N GLU A 9 -52.94 -6.47 -18.14
CA GLU A 9 -52.41 -5.74 -17.01
C GLU A 9 -51.39 -6.57 -16.22
N ARG A 10 -51.55 -7.87 -16.19
CA ARG A 10 -50.61 -8.78 -15.52
C ARG A 10 -49.26 -8.86 -16.28
N HIS A 11 -49.32 -8.97 -17.61
CA HIS A 11 -48.13 -8.99 -18.45
C HIS A 11 -47.40 -7.62 -18.49
N GLU A 12 -48.12 -6.52 -18.45
CA GLU A 12 -47.53 -5.18 -18.34
C GLU A 12 -46.84 -4.94 -16.99
N ASN A 13 -47.43 -5.45 -15.90
CA ASN A 13 -46.79 -5.36 -14.59
C ASN A 13 -45.59 -6.30 -14.43
N GLU A 14 -45.63 -7.51 -15.01
CA GLU A 14 -44.53 -8.44 -15.06
C GLU A 14 -43.35 -7.87 -15.89
N ALA A 15 -43.64 -7.23 -17.03
CA ALA A 15 -42.62 -6.55 -17.85
C ALA A 15 -41.99 -5.38 -17.12
N LYS A 16 -42.78 -4.52 -16.45
CA LYS A 16 -42.25 -3.42 -15.63
C LYS A 16 -41.43 -3.88 -14.44
N GLN A 17 -41.78 -5.00 -13.81
CA GLN A 17 -40.98 -5.60 -12.74
C GLN A 17 -39.64 -6.16 -13.27
N ALA A 18 -39.64 -6.78 -14.45
CA ALA A 18 -38.42 -7.28 -15.10
C ALA A 18 -37.48 -6.13 -15.51
N ASP A 19 -38.06 -5.04 -16.06
CA ASP A 19 -37.27 -3.84 -16.41
C ASP A 19 -36.67 -3.17 -15.17
N ALA A 20 -37.44 -3.00 -14.10
CA ALA A 20 -36.96 -2.45 -12.85
C ALA A 20 -35.89 -3.33 -12.18
N ALA A 21 -36.00 -4.65 -12.26
CA ALA A 21 -35.00 -5.59 -11.77
C ALA A 21 -33.70 -5.50 -12.60
N THR A 22 -33.80 -5.26 -13.90
CA THR A 22 -32.65 -5.09 -14.79
C THR A 22 -31.94 -3.77 -14.51
N GLU A 23 -32.67 -2.67 -14.34
CA GLU A 23 -32.10 -1.37 -13.96
C GLU A 23 -31.41 -1.44 -12.58
N LEU A 24 -32.02 -2.13 -11.62
CA LEU A 24 -31.41 -2.33 -10.30
C LEU A 24 -30.09 -3.10 -10.41
N SER A 25 -30.07 -4.19 -11.18
CA SER A 25 -28.88 -5.00 -11.40
C SER A 25 -27.76 -4.22 -12.10
N GLN A 26 -28.10 -3.36 -13.06
CA GLN A 26 -27.14 -2.48 -13.74
C GLN A 26 -26.55 -1.44 -12.77
N SER A 27 -27.39 -0.80 -11.97
CA SER A 27 -26.96 0.16 -10.94
C SER A 27 -26.05 -0.49 -9.90
N GLU A 28 -26.36 -1.72 -9.47
CA GLU A 28 -25.50 -2.48 -8.57
C GLU A 28 -24.15 -2.84 -9.19
N LEU A 29 -24.14 -3.21 -10.46
CA LEU A 29 -22.89 -3.49 -11.19
C LEU A 29 -22.01 -2.24 -11.31
N GLU A 30 -22.59 -1.10 -11.64
CA GLU A 30 -21.88 0.18 -11.72
C GLU A 30 -21.33 0.59 -10.35
N ALA A 31 -22.12 0.46 -9.30
CA ALA A 31 -21.69 0.75 -7.94
C ALA A 31 -20.54 -0.16 -7.49
N ARG A 32 -20.62 -1.47 -7.76
CA ARG A 32 -19.55 -2.43 -7.45
C ARG A 32 -18.29 -2.15 -8.26
N THR A 33 -18.42 -1.84 -9.55
CA THR A 33 -17.29 -1.50 -10.41
C THR A 33 -16.59 -0.24 -9.91
N SER A 34 -17.34 0.78 -9.54
CA SER A 34 -16.82 2.02 -8.98
C SER A 34 -16.11 1.80 -7.64
N ALA A 35 -16.66 0.94 -6.78
CA ALA A 35 -16.06 0.59 -5.49
C ALA A 35 -14.72 -0.14 -5.68
N VAL A 36 -14.65 -1.12 -6.57
CA VAL A 36 -13.39 -1.84 -6.88
C VAL A 36 -12.35 -0.88 -7.47
N PHE A 37 -12.75 0.00 -8.36
CA PHE A 37 -11.84 0.98 -8.93
C PHE A 37 -11.27 1.93 -7.87
N LEU A 38 -12.08 2.35 -6.92
CA LEU A 38 -11.65 3.18 -5.79
C LEU A 38 -10.68 2.42 -4.88
N GLU A 39 -10.96 1.14 -4.58
CA GLU A 39 -10.10 0.27 -3.78
C GLU A 39 -8.70 0.14 -4.42
N ILE A 40 -8.64 -0.15 -5.72
CA ILE A 40 -7.37 -0.23 -6.46
C ILE A 40 -6.61 1.10 -6.40
N ARG A 41 -7.30 2.22 -6.57
CA ARG A 41 -6.67 3.55 -6.50
C ARG A 41 -6.11 3.85 -5.11
N GLN A 42 -6.83 3.50 -4.06
CA GLN A 42 -6.37 3.67 -2.69
C GLN A 42 -5.12 2.81 -2.41
N ALA A 43 -5.15 1.54 -2.82
CA ALA A 43 -4.01 0.65 -2.68
C ALA A 43 -2.77 1.14 -3.46
N GLN A 44 -2.94 1.68 -4.68
CA GLN A 44 -1.83 2.30 -5.42
C GLN A 44 -1.20 3.48 -4.68
N ILE A 45 -2.02 4.35 -4.10
CA ILE A 45 -1.54 5.51 -3.33
C ILE A 45 -0.80 5.04 -2.08
N ALA A 46 -1.30 4.01 -1.40
CA ALA A 46 -0.66 3.42 -0.22
C ALA A 46 0.73 2.86 -0.55
N VAL A 47 0.87 2.08 -1.62
CA VAL A 47 2.18 1.57 -2.10
C VAL A 47 3.13 2.70 -2.42
N LEU A 48 2.70 3.72 -3.18
CA LEU A 48 3.56 4.86 -3.52
C LEU A 48 4.02 5.63 -2.28
N SER A 49 3.15 5.78 -1.29
CA SER A 49 3.46 6.44 -0.02
C SER A 49 4.45 5.63 0.82
N ALA A 50 4.26 4.31 0.89
CA ALA A 50 5.17 3.40 1.58
C ALA A 50 6.56 3.42 0.94
N GLN A 51 6.65 3.34 -0.38
CA GLN A 51 7.92 3.43 -1.12
C GLN A 51 8.66 4.77 -0.91
N LYS A 52 7.91 5.89 -0.85
CA LYS A 52 8.52 7.20 -0.53
C LYS A 52 9.11 7.21 0.88
N ARG A 53 8.44 6.59 1.84
CA ARG A 53 8.89 6.46 3.23
C ARG A 53 10.18 5.64 3.31
N VAL A 54 10.26 4.49 2.65
CA VAL A 54 11.48 3.67 2.57
C VAL A 54 12.64 4.47 1.98
N ARG A 55 12.40 5.19 0.87
CA ARG A 55 13.44 6.04 0.27
C ARG A 55 13.93 7.14 1.22
N LEU A 56 13.03 7.78 1.95
CA LEU A 56 13.40 8.80 2.93
C LEU A 56 14.32 8.22 4.01
N TYR A 57 13.99 7.05 4.55
CA TYR A 57 14.85 6.39 5.54
C TYR A 57 16.20 6.01 4.94
N ARG A 58 16.21 5.35 3.78
CA ARG A 58 17.42 4.84 3.14
C ARG A 58 18.36 5.97 2.68
N ASP A 59 17.81 6.98 2.01
CA ASP A 59 18.61 7.96 1.28
C ASP A 59 18.93 9.21 2.10
N THR A 60 18.19 9.43 3.20
CA THR A 60 18.35 10.64 4.00
C THR A 60 18.63 10.34 5.49
N LEU A 61 17.71 9.65 6.16
CA LEU A 61 17.77 9.52 7.61
C LEU A 61 18.90 8.58 8.08
N LEU A 62 19.08 7.44 7.42
CA LEU A 62 20.17 6.50 7.73
C LEU A 62 21.56 7.13 7.58
N PRO A 63 21.89 7.76 6.42
CA PRO A 63 23.19 8.41 6.26
C PRO A 63 23.44 9.54 7.26
N GLN A 64 22.39 10.31 7.60
CA GLN A 64 22.49 11.36 8.61
C GLN A 64 22.76 10.79 10.02
N ALA A 65 22.04 9.76 10.42
CA ALA A 65 22.24 9.12 11.72
C ALA A 65 23.64 8.47 11.82
N GLU A 66 24.10 7.81 10.76
CA GLU A 66 25.46 7.26 10.70
C GLU A 66 26.53 8.35 10.80
N ALA A 67 26.34 9.45 10.09
CA ALA A 67 27.29 10.58 10.16
C ALA A 67 27.31 11.19 11.55
N SER A 68 26.16 11.37 12.19
CA SER A 68 26.03 11.87 13.56
C SER A 68 26.73 10.95 14.57
N PHE A 69 26.48 9.65 14.47
CA PHE A 69 27.13 8.66 15.33
C PHE A 69 28.67 8.67 15.15
N LYS A 70 29.18 8.70 13.90
CA LYS A 70 30.62 8.78 13.59
C LYS A 70 31.25 10.05 14.16
N ALA A 71 30.55 11.19 14.07
CA ALA A 71 31.02 12.44 14.62
C ALA A 71 31.13 12.38 16.17
N SER A 72 30.05 11.90 16.85
CA SER A 72 30.05 11.73 18.30
C SER A 72 31.12 10.75 18.77
N ALA A 73 31.35 9.67 18.03
CA ALA A 73 32.41 8.72 18.35
C ALA A 73 33.81 9.35 18.26
N ALA A 74 34.06 10.17 17.23
CA ALA A 74 35.33 10.88 17.07
C ALA A 74 35.52 11.95 18.19
N GLU A 75 34.46 12.65 18.54
CA GLU A 75 34.52 13.64 19.65
C GLU A 75 34.78 12.97 21.00
N TYR A 76 34.16 11.83 21.26
CA TYR A 76 34.40 11.05 22.46
C TYR A 76 35.87 10.56 22.55
N GLN A 77 36.42 10.03 21.43
CA GLN A 77 37.82 9.60 21.35
C GLN A 77 38.82 10.74 21.63
N ASN A 78 38.45 11.97 21.28
CA ASN A 78 39.24 13.16 21.52
C ASN A 78 38.96 13.84 22.90
N ASN A 79 38.22 13.18 23.81
CA ASN A 79 37.79 13.71 25.08
C ASN A 79 37.01 15.04 24.98
N ARG A 80 36.27 15.26 23.90
CA ARG A 80 35.50 16.48 23.65
C ARG A 80 33.98 16.30 23.84
N ALA A 81 33.50 15.05 23.92
CA ALA A 81 32.11 14.73 24.16
C ALA A 81 31.95 13.78 25.35
N GLU A 82 30.81 13.88 26.02
CA GLU A 82 30.45 12.96 27.10
C GLU A 82 29.98 11.60 26.54
N PHE A 83 30.21 10.52 27.29
CA PHE A 83 29.79 9.16 26.93
C PHE A 83 28.28 9.06 26.65
N MET A 84 27.45 9.82 27.39
CA MET A 84 26.01 9.84 27.19
C MET A 84 25.62 10.33 25.80
N SER A 85 26.29 11.35 25.27
CA SER A 85 26.06 11.83 23.88
C SER A 85 26.34 10.76 22.82
N LEU A 86 27.38 9.95 23.01
CA LEU A 86 27.67 8.82 22.12
C LEU A 86 26.57 7.76 22.19
N ILE A 87 26.10 7.41 23.39
CA ILE A 87 25.01 6.45 23.57
C ILE A 87 23.71 6.97 22.91
N ASP A 88 23.39 8.24 23.07
CA ASP A 88 22.19 8.84 22.47
C ASP A 88 22.21 8.77 20.95
N THR A 89 23.34 9.09 20.32
CA THR A 89 23.48 8.98 18.86
C THR A 89 23.47 7.54 18.37
N GLN A 90 23.99 6.60 19.15
CA GLN A 90 23.89 5.16 18.84
C GLN A 90 22.44 4.67 18.92
N ASN A 91 21.71 5.05 19.96
CA ASN A 91 20.31 4.68 20.11
C ASN A 91 19.47 5.26 18.96
N LEU A 92 19.70 6.51 18.58
CA LEU A 92 19.04 7.14 17.44
C LEU A 92 19.32 6.38 16.12
N LEU A 93 20.55 5.95 15.89
CA LEU A 93 20.90 5.16 14.71
C LEU A 93 20.15 3.83 14.69
N LEU A 94 20.10 3.12 15.82
CA LEU A 94 19.36 1.86 15.93
C LEU A 94 17.86 2.04 15.72
N GLU A 95 17.29 3.13 16.25
CA GLU A 95 15.88 3.46 16.06
C GLU A 95 15.55 3.71 14.59
N ILE A 96 16.38 4.48 13.89
CA ILE A 96 16.21 4.77 12.45
C ILE A 96 16.38 3.49 11.61
N GLN A 97 17.33 2.63 11.95
CA GLN A 97 17.49 1.32 11.30
C GLN A 97 16.24 0.45 11.47
N ALA A 98 15.73 0.35 12.70
CA ALA A 98 14.51 -0.40 12.98
C ALA A 98 13.29 0.18 12.23
N ALA A 99 13.17 1.51 12.15
CA ALA A 99 12.12 2.18 11.40
C ALA A 99 12.22 1.93 9.87
N TYR A 100 13.43 1.88 9.33
CA TYR A 100 13.68 1.51 7.93
C TYR A 100 13.17 0.11 7.62
N TYR A 101 13.53 -0.88 8.44
CA TYR A 101 13.08 -2.27 8.22
C TYR A 101 11.56 -2.42 8.37
N ARG A 102 10.95 -1.70 9.32
CA ARG A 102 9.48 -1.66 9.44
C ARG A 102 8.83 -1.05 8.19
N ALA A 103 9.34 0.09 7.72
CA ALA A 103 8.83 0.72 6.50
C ALA A 103 8.98 -0.17 5.25
N SER A 104 10.05 -0.98 5.18
CA SER A 104 10.23 -1.97 4.12
C SER A 104 9.18 -3.07 4.20
N ALA A 105 8.96 -3.65 5.38
CA ALA A 105 7.92 -4.67 5.59
C ALA A 105 6.50 -4.13 5.32
N ASP A 106 6.22 -2.88 5.73
CA ASP A 106 4.96 -2.20 5.42
C ASP A 106 4.77 -2.07 3.91
N THR A 107 5.83 -1.77 3.16
CA THR A 107 5.76 -1.67 1.69
C THR A 107 5.40 -3.01 1.05
N ASP A 108 5.96 -4.11 1.53
CA ASP A 108 5.63 -5.45 1.04
C ASP A 108 4.16 -5.80 1.34
N ALA A 109 3.66 -5.40 2.52
CA ALA A 109 2.25 -5.58 2.89
C ALA A 109 1.31 -4.77 1.98
N GLU A 110 1.64 -3.51 1.69
CA GLU A 110 0.83 -2.67 0.79
C GLU A 110 0.83 -3.20 -0.66
N ILE A 111 1.94 -3.78 -1.12
CA ILE A 111 2.02 -4.44 -2.43
C ILE A 111 1.09 -5.66 -2.45
N ALA A 112 1.11 -6.50 -1.42
CA ALA A 112 0.23 -7.66 -1.33
C ALA A 112 -1.26 -7.26 -1.31
N GLU A 113 -1.60 -6.14 -0.66
CA GLU A 113 -2.96 -5.60 -0.66
C GLU A 113 -3.37 -5.09 -2.05
N LEU A 114 -2.46 -4.44 -2.78
CA LEU A 114 -2.71 -4.03 -4.15
C LEU A 114 -2.91 -5.25 -5.08
N GLU A 115 -2.09 -6.30 -4.93
CA GLU A 115 -2.25 -7.56 -5.67
C GLU A 115 -3.60 -8.21 -5.40
N ARG A 116 -4.04 -8.20 -4.14
CA ARG A 116 -5.36 -8.68 -3.75
C ARG A 116 -6.48 -7.89 -4.42
N ALA A 117 -6.38 -6.56 -4.43
CA ALA A 117 -7.37 -5.67 -5.04
C ALA A 117 -7.47 -5.84 -6.56
N ILE A 118 -6.35 -6.12 -7.23
CA ILE A 118 -6.28 -6.36 -8.68
C ILE A 118 -6.68 -7.80 -9.03
N GLY A 119 -6.54 -8.74 -8.09
CA GLY A 119 -6.75 -10.17 -8.31
C GLY A 119 -5.65 -10.86 -9.13
N ALA A 120 -4.48 -10.22 -9.26
CA ALA A 120 -3.33 -10.74 -9.99
C ALA A 120 -2.01 -10.32 -9.33
N PRO A 121 -0.96 -11.17 -9.32
CA PRO A 121 0.34 -10.80 -8.83
C PRO A 121 0.94 -9.70 -9.72
N ILE A 122 1.47 -8.67 -9.09
CA ILE A 122 2.25 -7.64 -9.78
C ILE A 122 3.62 -8.25 -10.04
N ALA A 123 3.94 -8.53 -11.31
CA ALA A 123 5.22 -9.11 -11.71
C ALA A 123 6.37 -8.34 -11.04
N ASP A 124 7.17 -9.07 -10.29
CA ASP A 124 8.21 -8.61 -9.38
C ASP A 124 9.37 -7.96 -10.14
N SER A 125 9.16 -6.73 -10.63
CA SER A 125 10.23 -5.93 -11.22
C SER A 125 11.23 -5.39 -10.16
N THR A 126 10.98 -5.66 -8.89
CA THR A 126 11.77 -5.15 -7.76
C THR A 126 12.64 -6.23 -7.09
N ARG A 127 12.42 -7.51 -7.41
CA ARG A 127 13.25 -8.64 -6.95
C ARG A 127 14.36 -9.00 -7.93
N GLN A 128 15.04 -8.02 -8.49
CA GLN A 128 16.37 -8.27 -9.02
C GLN A 128 17.34 -8.38 -7.85
N ASP A 129 17.52 -9.62 -7.39
CA ASP A 129 18.58 -10.06 -6.52
C ASP A 129 19.93 -9.68 -7.16
N PRO A 130 20.73 -8.75 -6.57
CA PRO A 130 22.04 -8.40 -7.10
C PRO A 130 23.09 -9.50 -6.92
N GLY A 131 22.69 -10.69 -6.47
CA GLY A 131 23.58 -11.79 -6.10
C GLY A 131 23.83 -12.87 -7.18
N ARG A 132 23.27 -12.77 -8.39
CA ARG A 132 23.38 -13.87 -9.39
C ARG A 132 24.17 -13.52 -10.65
N ALA A 133 25.18 -12.68 -10.54
CA ALA A 133 26.17 -12.47 -11.61
C ALA A 133 27.58 -12.76 -11.09
N SER A 134 27.88 -14.02 -10.85
CA SER A 134 29.27 -14.51 -10.78
C SER A 134 29.31 -16.04 -10.69
N LYS A 135 29.24 -16.69 -11.83
CA LYS A 135 29.96 -17.95 -12.08
C LYS A 135 30.26 -18.04 -13.56
#